data_17c7eaff5c2173e9a442bfbccb4895d4
#
_entry.id   17c7eaff5c2173e9a442bfbccb4895d4
#
_cell.length_a   1.000
_cell.length_b   1.000
_cell.length_c   1.000
_cell.angle_alpha   90.00
_cell.angle_beta   90.00
_cell.angle_gamma   90.00
#
_symmetry.space_group_name_H-M   'P 1'
#
loop_
_entity.id
_entity.type
_entity.pdbx_description
1 polymer ?
#
loop_
_entity_poly.entity_id
_entity_poly.type
_entity_poly.pdbx_seq_one_letter_code
_entity_poly.pdbx_strand_id
1 'polypeptide(L)'
;MLSIAVISFLSLPLCATGRVQLTPRFFVGEVLRYRIESTVKTTGKTTSPIVNPEGGSQSSGAIHMQVRLEVLAVATDGKIRLRAVYEKSSAESETDALDLTAPSFAARFNGLEGRTFEFTLGSDGSVTNVRDLTAAVSGDSLKALTPELSWLQEVTSGENIPPKGAAVGEKWKSEKPVPGALLTGLLSRSESTYLRNEPCGAPSTETSPAAGSATPAPSSDDCAVVLTQFEISRSGSPHSDATPEDYRRNGLRTSGAWTGTGESLDSISLATGLLVSSTQSNTQQMDYQVTSTSTGSEIRHTGKTQSQTQVTLVPAQP
;
A
#
# COMPACT_ATOMS: atom_id res chain seq x y z
N MET A 1 -10.04 50.96 -52.26
CA MET A 1 -9.08 49.86 -51.99
C MET A 1 -9.45 49.18 -50.68
N LEU A 2 -10.04 48.01 -50.75
CA LEU A 2 -10.54 47.24 -49.57
C LEU A 2 -9.53 46.12 -49.33
N SER A 3 -8.78 46.17 -48.18
CA SER A 3 -7.86 45.10 -47.75
C SER A 3 -8.62 44.04 -46.98
N ILE A 4 -8.72 42.85 -47.53
CA ILE A 4 -9.28 41.67 -46.89
C ILE A 4 -8.17 41.01 -46.04
N ALA A 5 -8.29 41.05 -44.73
CA ALA A 5 -7.42 40.29 -43.82
C ALA A 5 -7.91 38.83 -43.75
N VAL A 6 -7.06 37.92 -44.23
CA VAL A 6 -7.29 36.46 -44.09
C VAL A 6 -6.80 36.01 -42.72
N ILE A 7 -7.72 35.69 -41.80
CA ILE A 7 -7.41 35.09 -40.53
C ILE A 7 -7.26 33.58 -40.75
N SER A 8 -6.01 33.09 -40.76
CA SER A 8 -5.70 31.66 -40.77
C SER A 8 -5.92 31.11 -39.36
N PHE A 9 -6.99 30.35 -39.19
CA PHE A 9 -7.17 29.51 -38.01
C PHE A 9 -6.17 28.34 -38.06
N LEU A 10 -5.13 28.39 -37.22
CA LEU A 10 -4.33 27.22 -36.89
C LEU A 10 -5.17 26.29 -36.06
N SER A 11 -5.75 25.25 -36.66
CA SER A 11 -6.30 24.12 -35.98
C SER A 11 -5.15 23.30 -35.37
N LEU A 12 -4.88 23.51 -34.08
CA LEU A 12 -4.03 22.61 -33.30
C LEU A 12 -4.74 21.24 -33.27
N PRO A 13 -4.05 20.15 -33.67
CA PRO A 13 -4.61 18.83 -33.49
C PRO A 13 -4.76 18.60 -31.99
N LEU A 14 -5.99 18.52 -31.48
CA LEU A 14 -6.25 17.88 -30.20
C LEU A 14 -5.81 16.42 -30.36
N CYS A 15 -4.60 16.10 -29.93
CA CYS A 15 -4.23 14.71 -29.64
C CYS A 15 -5.22 14.20 -28.60
N ALA A 16 -6.23 13.46 -29.04
CA ALA A 16 -7.09 12.69 -28.16
C ALA A 16 -6.17 11.67 -27.48
N THR A 17 -5.67 12.00 -26.29
CA THR A 17 -4.94 11.06 -25.45
C THR A 17 -5.93 9.98 -25.06
N GLY A 18 -5.84 8.83 -25.74
CA GLY A 18 -6.72 7.69 -25.47
C GLY A 18 -6.63 7.31 -24.01
N ARG A 19 -7.78 7.06 -23.35
CA ARG A 19 -7.79 6.49 -22.00
C ARG A 19 -7.24 5.07 -22.07
N VAL A 20 -6.36 4.72 -21.15
CA VAL A 20 -5.81 3.37 -21.01
C VAL A 20 -6.38 2.69 -19.77
N GLN A 21 -6.65 1.40 -19.90
CA GLN A 21 -7.12 0.59 -18.80
C GLN A 21 -5.92 0.15 -17.95
N LEU A 22 -5.88 0.62 -16.71
CA LEU A 22 -4.79 0.31 -15.76
C LEU A 22 -5.17 -0.79 -14.76
N THR A 23 -6.40 -1.30 -14.81
CA THR A 23 -6.84 -2.37 -13.92
C THR A 23 -6.10 -3.67 -14.23
N PRO A 24 -5.58 -4.39 -13.24
CA PRO A 24 -4.87 -5.65 -13.43
C PRO A 24 -5.72 -6.69 -14.16
N ARG A 25 -5.11 -7.38 -15.13
CA ARG A 25 -5.70 -8.50 -15.86
C ARG A 25 -4.89 -9.74 -15.55
N PHE A 26 -5.54 -10.72 -14.96
CA PHE A 26 -4.92 -11.97 -14.56
C PHE A 26 -5.38 -13.11 -15.48
N PHE A 27 -4.47 -14.03 -15.77
CA PHE A 27 -4.75 -15.22 -16.56
C PHE A 27 -4.51 -16.48 -15.71
N VAL A 28 -5.41 -17.47 -15.82
CA VAL A 28 -5.27 -18.73 -15.07
C VAL A 28 -3.95 -19.41 -15.44
N GLY A 29 -3.19 -19.82 -14.43
CA GLY A 29 -1.85 -20.40 -14.58
C GLY A 29 -0.73 -19.37 -14.67
N GLU A 30 -1.04 -18.07 -14.71
CA GLU A 30 -0.02 -17.04 -14.67
C GLU A 30 0.74 -17.07 -13.35
N VAL A 31 2.06 -16.89 -13.43
CA VAL A 31 2.97 -16.86 -12.28
C VAL A 31 3.73 -15.54 -12.28
N LEU A 32 3.54 -14.75 -11.23
CA LEU A 32 4.21 -13.48 -11.00
C LEU A 32 5.18 -13.63 -9.82
N ARG A 33 6.32 -12.96 -9.88
CA ARG A 33 7.26 -12.88 -8.75
C ARG A 33 7.50 -11.44 -8.38
N TYR A 34 7.27 -11.10 -7.12
CA TYR A 34 7.54 -9.77 -6.59
C TYR A 34 8.69 -9.81 -5.59
N ARG A 35 9.59 -8.83 -5.69
CA ARG A 35 10.55 -8.48 -4.66
C ARG A 35 10.01 -7.28 -3.89
N ILE A 36 10.00 -7.38 -2.57
CA ILE A 36 9.54 -6.33 -1.66
C ILE A 36 10.69 -6.00 -0.71
N GLU A 37 11.06 -4.74 -0.67
CA GLU A 37 12.05 -4.19 0.24
C GLU A 37 11.39 -3.05 1.02
N SER A 38 11.46 -3.09 2.34
CA SER A 38 10.85 -2.06 3.17
C SER A 38 11.75 -1.71 4.34
N THR A 39 11.83 -0.42 4.65
CA THR A 39 12.48 0.08 5.85
C THR A 39 11.50 0.89 6.68
N VAL A 40 11.56 0.71 8.00
CA VAL A 40 10.70 1.41 8.96
C VAL A 40 11.57 1.97 10.06
N LYS A 41 11.32 3.22 10.43
CA LYS A 41 11.92 3.86 11.61
C LYS A 41 10.81 4.43 12.47
N THR A 42 10.78 4.05 13.72
CA THR A 42 9.81 4.56 14.71
C THR A 42 10.54 5.20 15.85
N THR A 43 10.14 6.40 16.21
CA THR A 43 10.58 7.08 17.43
C THR A 43 9.35 7.40 18.23
N GLY A 44 9.36 7.11 19.53
CA GLY A 44 8.17 7.34 20.33
C GLY A 44 8.44 7.30 21.82
N LYS A 45 7.39 7.58 22.56
CA LYS A 45 7.37 7.49 24.02
C LYS A 45 6.10 6.76 24.42
N THR A 46 6.26 5.75 25.25
CA THR A 46 5.13 5.07 25.92
C THR A 46 5.16 5.50 27.39
N THR A 47 4.05 6.08 27.84
CA THR A 47 3.90 6.45 29.26
C THR A 47 2.85 5.53 29.87
N SER A 48 3.26 4.82 30.91
CA SER A 48 2.38 3.94 31.71
C SER A 48 2.73 4.09 33.17
N PRO A 49 1.75 4.03 34.09
CA PRO A 49 2.06 4.03 35.53
C PRO A 49 2.85 2.81 36.00
N ILE A 50 2.94 1.76 35.16
CA ILE A 50 3.56 0.47 35.53
C ILE A 50 4.89 0.26 34.82
N VAL A 51 5.08 0.80 33.60
CA VAL A 51 6.26 0.55 32.77
C VAL A 51 6.96 1.87 32.46
N ASN A 52 8.12 2.06 33.04
CA ASN A 52 9.10 3.12 32.84
C ASN A 52 8.54 4.47 32.33
N PRO A 53 8.22 5.43 33.22
CA PRO A 53 7.54 6.68 32.85
C PRO A 53 8.40 7.65 32.04
N GLU A 54 9.70 7.42 31.87
CA GLU A 54 10.63 8.40 31.28
C GLU A 54 11.26 7.96 29.94
N GLY A 55 10.96 6.75 29.46
CA GLY A 55 11.64 6.19 28.29
C GLY A 55 11.05 6.64 26.94
N GLY A 56 11.83 7.40 26.17
CA GLY A 56 11.70 7.38 24.72
C GLY A 56 12.21 6.05 24.17
N SER A 57 11.59 5.52 23.11
CA SER A 57 12.08 4.34 22.40
C SER A 57 12.36 4.70 20.95
N GLN A 58 13.39 4.10 20.41
CA GLN A 58 13.67 4.12 18.99
C GLN A 58 13.71 2.69 18.48
N SER A 59 13.06 2.44 17.35
CA SER A 59 13.17 1.17 16.66
C SER A 59 13.37 1.39 15.18
N SER A 60 14.15 0.53 14.56
CA SER A 60 14.30 0.47 13.12
C SER A 60 14.11 -0.97 12.65
N GLY A 61 13.62 -1.13 11.44
CA GLY A 61 13.47 -2.45 10.83
C GLY A 61 13.68 -2.38 9.33
N ALA A 62 14.18 -3.47 8.77
CA ALA A 62 14.27 -3.71 7.35
C ALA A 62 13.63 -5.05 7.02
N ILE A 63 12.91 -5.13 5.91
CA ILE A 63 12.24 -6.33 5.42
C ILE A 63 12.69 -6.56 3.99
N HIS A 64 13.01 -7.81 3.68
CA HIS A 64 13.31 -8.27 2.32
C HIS A 64 12.49 -9.53 2.05
N MET A 65 11.62 -9.48 1.06
CA MET A 65 10.77 -10.61 0.68
C MET A 65 10.84 -10.86 -0.82
N GLN A 66 10.74 -12.12 -1.19
CA GLN A 66 10.46 -12.56 -2.55
C GLN A 66 9.26 -13.47 -2.53
N VAL A 67 8.21 -13.08 -3.25
CA VAL A 67 6.94 -13.79 -3.22
C VAL A 67 6.51 -14.14 -4.63
N ARG A 68 6.14 -15.40 -4.80
CA ARG A 68 5.56 -15.92 -6.03
C ARG A 68 4.04 -15.96 -5.87
N LEU A 69 3.36 -15.26 -6.77
CA LEU A 69 1.90 -15.31 -6.91
C LEU A 69 1.54 -16.21 -8.09
N GLU A 70 0.59 -17.12 -7.87
CA GLU A 70 0.04 -18.01 -8.89
C GLU A 70 -1.47 -17.75 -9.01
N VAL A 71 -1.95 -17.53 -10.22
CA VAL A 71 -3.37 -17.34 -10.53
C VAL A 71 -4.05 -18.69 -10.69
N LEU A 72 -4.84 -19.09 -9.70
CA LEU A 72 -5.51 -20.39 -9.68
C LEU A 72 -6.84 -20.40 -10.44
N ALA A 73 -7.59 -19.32 -10.38
CA ALA A 73 -8.86 -19.18 -11.07
C ALA A 73 -9.24 -17.71 -11.25
N VAL A 74 -9.94 -17.43 -12.34
CA VAL A 74 -10.58 -16.14 -12.63
C VAL A 74 -12.06 -16.41 -12.84
N ALA A 75 -12.90 -15.89 -11.94
CA ALA A 75 -14.35 -16.11 -12.00
C ALA A 75 -15.02 -15.06 -12.91
N THR A 76 -16.21 -15.39 -13.40
CA THR A 76 -17.00 -14.50 -14.29
C THR A 76 -17.48 -13.23 -13.61
N ASP A 77 -17.57 -13.22 -12.27
CA ASP A 77 -17.91 -12.05 -11.45
C ASP A 77 -16.68 -11.17 -11.13
N GLY A 78 -15.52 -11.45 -11.76
CA GLY A 78 -14.28 -10.70 -11.60
C GLY A 78 -13.48 -11.06 -10.34
N LYS A 79 -13.92 -12.03 -9.55
CA LYS A 79 -13.12 -12.54 -8.43
C LYS A 79 -11.99 -13.41 -8.92
N ILE A 80 -10.82 -13.29 -8.27
CA ILE A 80 -9.60 -14.00 -8.64
C ILE A 80 -9.11 -14.79 -7.44
N ARG A 81 -8.88 -16.09 -7.61
CA ARG A 81 -8.25 -16.91 -6.58
C ARG A 81 -6.75 -17.00 -6.86
N LEU A 82 -5.97 -16.61 -5.85
CA LEU A 82 -4.53 -16.49 -5.91
C LEU A 82 -3.89 -17.39 -4.85
N ARG A 83 -2.68 -17.85 -5.16
CA ARG A 83 -1.77 -18.51 -4.21
C ARG A 83 -0.49 -17.68 -4.11
N ALA A 84 -0.13 -17.28 -2.89
CA ALA A 84 1.13 -16.63 -2.58
C ALA A 84 2.07 -17.62 -1.89
N VAL A 85 3.29 -17.75 -2.40
CA VAL A 85 4.38 -18.51 -1.79
C VAL A 85 5.51 -17.56 -1.45
N TYR A 86 5.86 -17.44 -0.18
CA TYR A 86 6.99 -16.66 0.29
C TYR A 86 8.28 -17.45 0.03
N GLU A 87 8.90 -17.25 -1.14
CA GLU A 87 10.11 -17.96 -1.55
C GLU A 87 11.32 -17.55 -0.69
N LYS A 88 11.37 -16.28 -0.30
CA LYS A 88 12.34 -15.73 0.66
C LYS A 88 11.64 -14.72 1.55
N SER A 89 11.99 -14.69 2.81
CA SER A 89 11.54 -13.67 3.75
C SER A 89 12.56 -13.50 4.85
N SER A 90 13.11 -12.31 4.96
CA SER A 90 14.02 -11.94 6.05
C SER A 90 13.68 -10.55 6.55
N ALA A 91 13.87 -10.36 7.85
CA ALA A 91 13.75 -9.05 8.46
C ALA A 91 14.81 -8.88 9.53
N GLU A 92 15.29 -7.66 9.64
CA GLU A 92 16.17 -7.21 10.69
C GLU A 92 15.44 -6.15 11.50
N SER A 93 15.67 -6.11 12.80
CA SER A 93 15.13 -5.05 13.66
C SER A 93 16.11 -4.71 14.76
N GLU A 94 16.26 -3.43 15.00
CA GLU A 94 16.95 -2.87 16.14
C GLU A 94 15.92 -2.12 16.98
N THR A 95 15.91 -2.38 18.28
CA THR A 95 15.02 -1.68 19.20
C THR A 95 15.73 -1.55 20.55
N ASP A 96 15.61 -0.38 21.14
CA ASP A 96 16.01 -0.10 22.52
C ASP A 96 14.87 -0.39 23.53
N ALA A 97 13.69 -0.75 23.02
CA ALA A 97 12.55 -1.13 23.86
C ALA A 97 12.53 -2.63 24.11
N LEU A 98 12.52 -3.03 25.38
CA LEU A 98 12.32 -4.41 25.82
C LEU A 98 10.83 -4.74 25.81
N ASP A 99 10.33 -5.30 24.70
CA ASP A 99 9.02 -5.97 24.67
C ASP A 99 9.25 -7.48 24.65
N LEU A 100 9.05 -8.11 25.81
CA LEU A 100 9.24 -9.55 26.00
C LEU A 100 7.98 -10.38 25.70
N THR A 101 6.85 -9.75 25.34
CA THR A 101 5.54 -10.41 25.27
C THR A 101 5.03 -10.69 23.85
N ALA A 102 5.54 -9.97 22.85
CA ALA A 102 5.19 -10.16 21.45
C ALA A 102 6.38 -10.74 20.66
N PRO A 103 6.14 -11.57 19.64
CA PRO A 103 7.19 -11.94 18.69
C PRO A 103 7.82 -10.67 18.12
N SER A 104 9.15 -10.59 18.11
CA SER A 104 9.82 -9.43 17.53
C SER A 104 9.38 -9.24 16.08
N PHE A 105 9.38 -7.99 15.61
CA PHE A 105 9.09 -7.65 14.21
C PHE A 105 9.86 -8.58 13.25
N ALA A 106 11.16 -8.75 13.47
CA ALA A 106 11.99 -9.64 12.66
C ALA A 106 11.53 -11.10 12.71
N ALA A 107 11.17 -11.63 13.88
CA ALA A 107 10.71 -13.02 14.01
C ALA A 107 9.43 -13.29 13.21
N ARG A 108 8.52 -12.33 13.14
CA ARG A 108 7.27 -12.45 12.38
C ARG A 108 7.53 -12.60 10.88
N PHE A 109 8.38 -11.74 10.31
CA PHE A 109 8.70 -11.80 8.88
C PHE A 109 9.62 -12.98 8.53
N ASN A 110 10.62 -13.28 9.35
CA ASN A 110 11.48 -14.45 9.17
C ASN A 110 10.70 -15.77 9.19
N GLY A 111 9.59 -15.83 9.93
CA GLY A 111 8.69 -16.98 9.97
C GLY A 111 7.80 -17.15 8.73
N LEU A 112 7.86 -16.25 7.75
CA LEU A 112 7.07 -16.36 6.53
C LEU A 112 7.74 -17.20 5.43
N GLU A 113 9.07 -17.35 5.45
CA GLU A 113 9.78 -18.12 4.42
C GLU A 113 9.25 -19.55 4.33
N GLY A 114 8.96 -20.00 3.11
CA GLY A 114 8.34 -21.28 2.81
C GLY A 114 6.82 -21.36 3.05
N ARG A 115 6.19 -20.32 3.64
CA ARG A 115 4.74 -20.32 3.84
C ARG A 115 3.99 -20.08 2.55
N THR A 116 2.81 -20.69 2.49
CA THR A 116 1.92 -20.64 1.33
C THR A 116 0.53 -20.22 1.78
N PHE A 117 0.00 -19.18 1.16
CA PHE A 117 -1.35 -18.67 1.42
C PHE A 117 -2.19 -18.74 0.16
N GLU A 118 -3.44 -19.18 0.28
CA GLU A 118 -4.46 -18.97 -0.73
C GLU A 118 -5.45 -17.89 -0.26
N PHE A 119 -5.88 -17.06 -1.20
CA PHE A 119 -6.86 -16.01 -0.92
C PHE A 119 -7.67 -15.67 -2.17
N THR A 120 -8.78 -14.98 -1.96
CA THR A 120 -9.63 -14.45 -3.04
C THR A 120 -9.49 -12.94 -3.07
N LEU A 121 -9.13 -12.40 -4.24
CA LEU A 121 -9.18 -10.99 -4.55
C LEU A 121 -10.54 -10.65 -5.15
N GLY A 122 -11.26 -9.74 -4.54
CA GLY A 122 -12.51 -9.20 -5.07
C GLY A 122 -12.27 -8.23 -6.23
N SER A 123 -13.30 -7.97 -7.01
CA SER A 123 -13.26 -6.94 -8.07
C SER A 123 -13.08 -5.51 -7.54
N ASP A 124 -13.35 -5.32 -6.26
CA ASP A 124 -13.11 -4.07 -5.50
C ASP A 124 -11.72 -4.01 -4.85
N GLY A 125 -10.85 -4.99 -5.13
CA GLY A 125 -9.54 -5.11 -4.54
C GLY A 125 -9.53 -5.70 -3.12
N SER A 126 -10.66 -6.11 -2.56
CA SER A 126 -10.71 -6.71 -1.22
C SER A 126 -10.08 -8.11 -1.21
N VAL A 127 -9.26 -8.38 -0.19
CA VAL A 127 -8.68 -9.70 0.05
C VAL A 127 -9.56 -10.46 1.05
N THR A 128 -10.06 -11.62 0.63
CA THR A 128 -10.97 -12.45 1.42
C THR A 128 -10.56 -13.93 1.37
N ASN A 129 -11.18 -14.77 2.19
CA ASN A 129 -10.97 -16.22 2.21
C ASN A 129 -9.50 -16.65 2.36
N VAL A 130 -8.72 -15.91 3.13
CA VAL A 130 -7.31 -16.22 3.35
C VAL A 130 -7.19 -17.56 4.08
N ARG A 131 -6.34 -18.44 3.55
CA ARG A 131 -6.00 -19.75 4.13
C ARG A 131 -4.49 -19.90 4.13
N ASP A 132 -3.93 -20.32 5.24
CA ASP A 132 -2.56 -20.79 5.32
C ASP A 132 -2.52 -22.29 4.99
N LEU A 133 -1.80 -22.64 3.94
CA LEU A 133 -1.68 -24.06 3.52
C LEU A 133 -0.49 -24.76 4.18
N THR A 134 0.43 -24.04 4.79
CA THR A 134 1.68 -24.56 5.37
C THR A 134 1.49 -24.95 6.84
N ALA A 135 0.65 -24.25 7.55
CA ALA A 135 0.37 -24.50 8.96
C ALA A 135 -1.15 -24.65 9.17
N ALA A 136 -1.57 -25.53 10.05
CA ALA A 136 -2.95 -25.59 10.54
C ALA A 136 -3.23 -24.40 11.46
N VAL A 137 -3.20 -23.19 10.90
CA VAL A 137 -3.41 -21.94 11.64
C VAL A 137 -4.91 -21.65 11.65
N SER A 138 -5.48 -21.45 12.83
CA SER A 138 -6.89 -21.09 13.00
C SER A 138 -7.17 -19.67 12.44
N GLY A 139 -8.43 -19.40 12.07
CA GLY A 139 -8.85 -18.11 11.50
C GLY A 139 -8.46 -16.87 12.32
N ASP A 140 -8.32 -17.00 13.65
CA ASP A 140 -7.90 -15.89 14.51
C ASP A 140 -6.42 -15.55 14.37
N SER A 141 -5.58 -16.56 14.12
CA SER A 141 -4.14 -16.34 13.86
C SER A 141 -3.89 -15.71 12.49
N LEU A 142 -4.81 -15.88 11.52
CA LEU A 142 -4.70 -15.21 10.22
C LEU A 142 -4.95 -13.70 10.31
N LYS A 143 -5.79 -13.25 11.25
CA LYS A 143 -5.98 -11.81 11.51
C LYS A 143 -4.70 -11.15 12.03
N ALA A 144 -3.89 -11.89 12.77
CA ALA A 144 -2.60 -11.40 13.26
C ALA A 144 -1.54 -11.24 12.16
N LEU A 145 -1.74 -11.85 10.98
CA LEU A 145 -0.85 -11.74 9.81
C LEU A 145 -1.25 -10.60 8.84
N THR A 146 -2.22 -9.76 9.21
CA THR A 146 -2.69 -8.69 8.33
C THR A 146 -1.57 -7.76 7.82
N PRO A 147 -0.60 -7.32 8.65
CA PRO A 147 0.51 -6.49 8.18
C PRO A 147 1.40 -7.21 7.17
N GLU A 148 1.65 -8.50 7.36
CA GLU A 148 2.50 -9.33 6.51
C GLU A 148 1.84 -9.63 5.15
N LEU A 149 0.52 -9.50 5.07
CA LEU A 149 -0.26 -9.75 3.85
C LEU A 149 -0.75 -8.46 3.18
N SER A 150 -0.61 -7.30 3.82
CA SER A 150 -1.16 -6.03 3.31
C SER A 150 -0.59 -5.63 1.94
N TRP A 151 0.68 -5.91 1.66
CA TRP A 151 1.30 -5.64 0.37
C TRP A 151 0.67 -6.44 -0.78
N LEU A 152 0.07 -7.61 -0.50
CA LEU A 152 -0.65 -8.40 -1.52
C LEU A 152 -1.80 -7.59 -2.11
N GLN A 153 -2.52 -6.88 -1.27
CA GLN A 153 -3.60 -6.00 -1.71
C GLN A 153 -3.05 -4.87 -2.60
N GLU A 154 -1.94 -4.28 -2.24
CA GLU A 154 -1.30 -3.21 -3.02
C GLU A 154 -0.90 -3.67 -4.43
N VAL A 155 -0.25 -4.83 -4.56
CA VAL A 155 0.22 -5.33 -5.87
C VAL A 155 -0.88 -5.93 -6.73
N THR A 156 -2.01 -6.34 -6.14
CA THR A 156 -3.05 -7.08 -6.87
C THR A 156 -4.33 -6.28 -7.11
N SER A 157 -4.62 -5.26 -6.30
CA SER A 157 -5.96 -4.66 -6.32
C SER A 157 -6.19 -3.60 -7.40
N GLY A 158 -5.16 -2.90 -7.82
CA GLY A 158 -5.37 -1.70 -8.63
C GLY A 158 -6.37 -0.71 -7.99
N GLU A 159 -6.48 -0.74 -6.68
CA GLU A 159 -7.56 -0.17 -5.85
C GLU A 159 -7.83 1.31 -6.08
N ASN A 160 -6.78 2.07 -6.45
CA ASN A 160 -6.88 3.50 -6.65
C ASN A 160 -7.05 3.88 -8.13
N ILE A 161 -7.29 2.90 -9.01
CA ILE A 161 -7.37 3.12 -10.45
C ILE A 161 -8.82 3.37 -10.85
N PRO A 162 -9.09 4.41 -11.68
CA PRO A 162 -10.44 4.62 -12.18
C PRO A 162 -10.92 3.43 -13.03
N PRO A 163 -12.13 2.89 -12.78
CA PRO A 163 -12.64 1.72 -13.53
C PRO A 163 -12.79 1.95 -15.04
N LYS A 164 -12.86 3.22 -15.47
CA LYS A 164 -12.91 3.61 -16.90
C LYS A 164 -11.52 3.86 -17.50
N GLY A 165 -10.46 3.48 -16.78
CA GLY A 165 -9.08 3.82 -17.14
C GLY A 165 -8.78 5.30 -16.93
N ALA A 166 -7.56 5.71 -17.31
CA ALA A 166 -7.08 7.09 -17.16
C ALA A 166 -6.35 7.56 -18.44
N ALA A 167 -6.24 8.87 -18.60
CA ALA A 167 -5.43 9.51 -19.63
C ALA A 167 -4.23 10.21 -18.99
N VAL A 168 -3.14 10.38 -19.73
CA VAL A 168 -1.97 11.15 -19.28
C VAL A 168 -2.39 12.55 -18.86
N GLY A 169 -1.95 12.99 -17.69
CA GLY A 169 -2.32 14.26 -17.06
C GLY A 169 -3.62 14.22 -16.24
N GLU A 170 -4.38 13.13 -16.31
CA GLU A 170 -5.62 12.99 -15.55
C GLU A 170 -5.32 12.78 -14.06
N LYS A 171 -6.17 13.39 -13.22
CA LYS A 171 -6.13 13.25 -11.77
C LYS A 171 -7.42 12.60 -11.26
N TRP A 172 -7.29 11.79 -10.22
CA TRP A 172 -8.43 11.21 -9.52
C TRP A 172 -8.18 11.12 -8.03
N LYS A 173 -9.26 11.05 -7.26
CA LYS A 173 -9.21 10.99 -5.79
C LYS A 173 -9.88 9.72 -5.29
N SER A 174 -9.38 9.22 -4.17
CA SER A 174 -10.04 8.15 -3.42
C SER A 174 -10.02 8.45 -1.93
N GLU A 175 -10.99 7.90 -1.22
CA GLU A 175 -11.06 7.94 0.25
C GLU A 175 -11.44 6.56 0.75
N LYS A 176 -10.68 6.03 1.73
CA LYS A 176 -10.85 4.69 2.26
C LYS A 176 -10.61 4.65 3.76
N PRO A 177 -11.33 3.77 4.49
CA PRO A 177 -10.98 3.48 5.87
C PRO A 177 -9.60 2.79 5.93
N VAL A 178 -8.83 3.10 6.96
CA VAL A 178 -7.58 2.39 7.28
C VAL A 178 -7.93 1.17 8.13
N PRO A 179 -7.83 -0.06 7.59
CA PRO A 179 -8.21 -1.25 8.32
C PRO A 179 -7.20 -1.60 9.43
N GLY A 180 -7.67 -2.27 10.48
CA GLY A 180 -6.81 -2.80 11.54
C GLY A 180 -6.15 -1.75 12.43
N ALA A 181 -6.53 -0.49 12.31
CA ALA A 181 -5.97 0.58 13.12
C ALA A 181 -6.44 0.52 14.58
N LEU A 182 -5.58 0.99 15.50
CA LEU A 182 -5.88 1.09 16.93
C LEU A 182 -6.97 2.12 17.27
N LEU A 183 -7.27 2.99 16.32
CA LEU A 183 -8.32 4.01 16.43
C LEU A 183 -9.32 3.83 15.29
N THR A 184 -10.61 3.87 15.59
CA THR A 184 -11.66 3.92 14.57
C THR A 184 -11.74 5.30 13.93
N GLY A 185 -12.31 5.37 12.72
CA GLY A 185 -12.50 6.63 12.00
C GLY A 185 -11.25 7.18 11.32
N LEU A 186 -10.20 6.36 11.19
CA LEU A 186 -9.05 6.70 10.35
C LEU A 186 -9.42 6.53 8.88
N LEU A 187 -9.17 7.58 8.09
CA LEU A 187 -9.38 7.64 6.66
C LEU A 187 -8.06 7.93 5.96
N SER A 188 -7.80 7.21 4.89
CA SER A 188 -6.76 7.53 3.92
C SER A 188 -7.40 8.24 2.73
N ARG A 189 -6.98 9.46 2.44
CA ARG A 189 -7.38 10.23 1.27
C ARG A 189 -6.21 10.31 0.32
N SER A 190 -6.43 9.99 -0.94
CA SER A 190 -5.38 10.07 -1.95
C SER A 190 -5.80 10.87 -3.17
N GLU A 191 -4.82 11.54 -3.78
CA GLU A 191 -4.91 12.12 -5.11
C GLU A 191 -3.83 11.47 -5.98
N SER A 192 -4.26 10.80 -7.05
CA SER A 192 -3.37 10.16 -8.01
C SER A 192 -3.32 10.97 -9.32
N THR A 193 -2.17 10.98 -9.97
CA THR A 193 -1.96 11.66 -11.26
C THR A 193 -1.25 10.71 -12.21
N TYR A 194 -1.81 10.47 -13.38
CA TYR A 194 -1.14 9.76 -14.46
C TYR A 194 -0.13 10.71 -15.13
N LEU A 195 1.15 10.54 -14.87
CA LEU A 195 2.18 11.49 -15.30
C LEU A 195 2.54 11.33 -16.77
N ARG A 196 2.89 10.10 -17.18
CA ARG A 196 3.42 9.78 -18.52
C ARG A 196 3.47 8.29 -18.78
N ASN A 197 3.75 7.94 -20.05
CA ASN A 197 4.18 6.59 -20.42
C ASN A 197 5.71 6.56 -20.47
N GLU A 198 6.28 5.42 -20.08
CA GLU A 198 7.71 5.14 -20.23
C GLU A 198 7.94 3.63 -20.41
N PRO A 199 9.06 3.19 -20.98
CA PRO A 199 9.36 1.75 -21.05
C PRO A 199 9.37 1.11 -19.68
N CYS A 200 8.71 -0.05 -19.54
CA CYS A 200 8.72 -0.80 -18.28
C CYS A 200 10.17 -1.20 -17.91
N GLY A 201 10.57 -0.99 -16.65
CA GLY A 201 11.91 -1.29 -16.18
C GLY A 201 12.97 -0.22 -16.48
N ALA A 202 12.60 0.93 -17.04
CA ALA A 202 13.49 2.08 -17.09
C ALA A 202 13.79 2.56 -15.65
N PRO A 203 15.07 2.88 -15.33
CA PRO A 203 15.36 3.51 -14.05
C PRO A 203 14.64 4.85 -13.99
N SER A 204 13.91 5.09 -12.89
CA SER A 204 13.19 6.35 -12.67
C SER A 204 14.18 7.48 -12.48
N THR A 205 14.62 8.08 -13.60
CA THR A 205 15.38 9.32 -13.57
C THR A 205 14.38 10.48 -13.50
N GLU A 206 14.45 11.26 -12.44
CA GLU A 206 13.77 12.55 -12.29
C GLU A 206 14.30 13.55 -13.35
N THR A 207 13.97 13.32 -14.60
CA THR A 207 14.28 14.28 -15.67
C THR A 207 12.98 14.92 -16.11
N SER A 208 12.84 16.19 -15.77
CA SER A 208 11.73 17.04 -16.20
C SER A 208 11.59 16.96 -17.74
N PRO A 209 10.39 16.68 -18.28
CA PRO A 209 10.24 16.52 -19.73
C PRO A 209 10.48 17.87 -20.43
N ALA A 210 11.42 17.88 -21.35
CA ALA A 210 11.54 18.98 -22.32
C ALA A 210 10.28 19.02 -23.19
N ALA A 211 9.60 20.14 -23.17
CA ALA A 211 8.40 20.38 -23.96
C ALA A 211 8.68 20.22 -25.45
N GLY A 212 7.98 19.34 -26.16
CA GLY A 212 7.88 19.38 -27.60
C GLY A 212 8.04 18.09 -28.40
N SER A 213 8.01 16.90 -27.81
CA SER A 213 8.05 15.66 -28.59
C SER A 213 6.66 15.01 -28.67
N ALA A 214 6.20 14.73 -29.88
CA ALA A 214 4.98 13.95 -30.09
C ALA A 214 5.14 12.57 -29.42
N THR A 215 4.29 12.26 -28.47
CA THR A 215 4.31 10.97 -27.75
C THR A 215 4.05 9.84 -28.76
N PRO A 216 4.99 8.90 -28.96
CA PRO A 216 4.73 7.72 -29.80
C PRO A 216 3.59 6.89 -29.20
N ALA A 217 2.89 6.13 -30.05
CA ALA A 217 1.89 5.19 -29.58
C ALA A 217 2.54 4.17 -28.60
N PRO A 218 1.89 3.85 -27.46
CA PRO A 218 2.46 2.96 -26.45
C PRO A 218 2.78 1.58 -27.07
N SER A 219 3.99 1.09 -26.79
CA SER A 219 4.40 -0.26 -27.11
C SER A 219 3.83 -1.26 -26.05
N SER A 220 3.89 -2.57 -26.36
CA SER A 220 3.45 -3.60 -25.40
C SER A 220 4.28 -3.62 -24.11
N ASP A 221 5.46 -3.02 -24.14
CA ASP A 221 6.42 -2.98 -23.02
C ASP A 221 6.41 -1.61 -22.29
N ASP A 222 5.45 -0.74 -22.60
CA ASP A 222 5.32 0.55 -21.93
C ASP A 222 4.52 0.44 -20.63
N CYS A 223 4.91 1.26 -19.68
CA CYS A 223 4.25 1.43 -18.39
C CYS A 223 3.64 2.82 -18.25
N ALA A 224 2.48 2.88 -17.62
CA ALA A 224 1.93 4.12 -17.08
C ALA A 224 2.65 4.47 -15.78
N VAL A 225 3.17 5.67 -15.66
CA VAL A 225 3.73 6.20 -14.41
C VAL A 225 2.65 6.99 -13.69
N VAL A 226 2.29 6.54 -12.50
CA VAL A 226 1.26 7.14 -11.65
C VAL A 226 1.89 7.62 -10.35
N LEU A 227 1.75 8.92 -10.06
CA LEU A 227 2.10 9.49 -8.77
C LEU A 227 0.85 9.56 -7.92
N THR A 228 0.90 8.98 -6.73
CA THR A 228 -0.17 9.08 -5.73
C THR A 228 0.36 9.79 -4.49
N GLN A 229 -0.31 10.86 -4.08
CA GLN A 229 -0.09 11.51 -2.78
C GLN A 229 -1.24 11.17 -1.87
N PHE A 230 -0.96 10.82 -0.62
CA PHE A 230 -2.00 10.45 0.32
C PHE A 230 -1.82 11.10 1.69
N GLU A 231 -2.94 11.28 2.36
CA GLU A 231 -3.04 11.77 3.72
C GLU A 231 -3.87 10.78 4.55
N ILE A 232 -3.37 10.45 5.73
CA ILE A 232 -4.09 9.67 6.73
C ILE A 232 -4.50 10.61 7.85
N SER A 233 -5.76 10.64 8.19
CA SER A 233 -6.24 11.42 9.31
C SER A 233 -7.46 10.75 9.96
N ARG A 234 -7.64 11.00 11.26
CA ARG A 234 -8.83 10.57 11.97
C ARG A 234 -9.89 11.66 11.91
N SER A 235 -11.12 11.26 11.58
CA SER A 235 -12.28 12.13 11.72
C SER A 235 -12.72 12.22 13.19
N GLY A 236 -13.05 13.42 13.66
CA GLY A 236 -13.54 13.66 15.02
C GLY A 236 -12.50 14.21 15.99
N SER A 237 -12.93 14.49 17.22
CA SER A 237 -12.06 15.03 18.27
C SER A 237 -11.03 14.00 18.75
N PRO A 238 -9.78 14.39 19.04
CA PRO A 238 -8.78 13.50 19.64
C PRO A 238 -9.24 12.90 20.98
N HIS A 239 -10.13 13.58 21.69
CA HIS A 239 -10.65 13.10 22.99
C HIS A 239 -11.91 12.23 22.88
N SER A 240 -12.47 12.06 21.68
CA SER A 240 -13.64 11.19 21.50
C SER A 240 -13.24 9.72 21.51
N ASP A 241 -14.15 8.87 22.01
CA ASP A 241 -13.98 7.40 21.94
C ASP A 241 -13.76 6.96 20.48
N ALA A 242 -12.68 6.28 20.26
CA ALA A 242 -12.26 5.77 18.98
C ALA A 242 -11.94 4.26 19.03
N THR A 243 -12.59 3.58 19.94
CA THR A 243 -12.28 2.19 20.26
C THR A 243 -12.79 1.24 19.20
N PRO A 244 -11.92 0.43 18.56
CA PRO A 244 -12.33 -0.69 17.74
C PRO A 244 -13.12 -1.72 18.56
N GLU A 245 -14.04 -2.41 17.91
CA GLU A 245 -14.94 -3.35 18.59
C GLU A 245 -14.20 -4.48 19.33
N ASP A 246 -13.09 -4.98 18.73
CA ASP A 246 -12.28 -6.02 19.37
C ASP A 246 -11.63 -5.53 20.67
N TYR A 247 -11.17 -4.28 20.72
CA TYR A 247 -10.64 -3.66 21.94
C TYR A 247 -11.75 -3.47 22.98
N ARG A 248 -12.92 -3.04 22.53
CA ARG A 248 -14.08 -2.84 23.40
C ARG A 248 -14.53 -4.14 24.08
N ARG A 249 -14.54 -5.25 23.33
CA ARG A 249 -14.85 -6.59 23.88
C ARG A 249 -13.84 -7.04 24.93
N ASN A 250 -12.60 -6.60 24.81
CA ASN A 250 -11.53 -6.89 25.76
C ASN A 250 -11.45 -5.90 26.92
N GLY A 251 -12.47 -5.05 27.10
CA GLY A 251 -12.51 -4.08 28.20
C GLY A 251 -11.51 -2.94 28.05
N LEU A 252 -11.13 -2.61 26.83
CA LEU A 252 -10.23 -1.50 26.52
C LEU A 252 -11.00 -0.34 25.87
N ARG A 253 -10.50 0.87 26.09
CA ARG A 253 -10.96 2.08 25.40
C ARG A 253 -9.76 2.76 24.77
N THR A 254 -9.96 3.29 23.56
CA THR A 254 -8.92 4.03 22.84
C THR A 254 -9.43 5.41 22.43
N SER A 255 -8.56 6.40 22.54
CA SER A 255 -8.79 7.76 22.03
C SER A 255 -7.46 8.35 21.58
N GLY A 256 -7.48 9.41 20.80
CA GLY A 256 -6.26 10.06 20.36
C GLY A 256 -6.34 10.62 18.95
N ALA A 257 -5.18 11.04 18.45
CA ALA A 257 -4.96 11.53 17.11
C ALA A 257 -3.97 10.63 16.37
N TRP A 258 -4.21 10.47 15.09
CA TRP A 258 -3.29 9.81 14.16
C TRP A 258 -3.35 10.55 12.85
N THR A 259 -2.22 11.03 12.39
CA THR A 259 -2.06 11.71 11.10
C THR A 259 -0.90 11.12 10.34
N GLY A 260 -0.95 11.19 9.03
CA GLY A 260 0.13 10.71 8.18
C GLY A 260 0.05 11.32 6.81
N THR A 261 1.19 11.40 6.14
CA THR A 261 1.31 11.79 4.74
C THR A 261 2.30 10.88 4.04
N GLY A 262 2.10 10.69 2.76
CA GLY A 262 3.04 9.92 1.97
C GLY A 262 2.78 10.09 0.48
N GLU A 263 3.64 9.44 -0.28
CA GLU A 263 3.55 9.40 -1.73
C GLU A 263 4.01 8.04 -2.25
N SER A 264 3.45 7.62 -3.38
CA SER A 264 3.94 6.49 -4.16
C SER A 264 4.14 6.89 -5.63
N LEU A 265 5.13 6.28 -6.25
CA LEU A 265 5.37 6.34 -7.68
C LEU A 265 5.27 4.93 -8.23
N ASP A 266 4.23 4.68 -9.00
CA ASP A 266 3.86 3.36 -9.49
C ASP A 266 4.05 3.27 -11.00
N SER A 267 4.73 2.23 -11.48
CA SER A 267 4.84 1.87 -12.89
C SER A 267 3.91 0.69 -13.17
N ILE A 268 2.88 0.91 -13.97
CA ILE A 268 1.81 -0.05 -14.26
C ILE A 268 1.90 -0.44 -15.73
N SER A 269 2.03 -1.72 -16.04
CA SER A 269 2.09 -2.22 -17.42
C SER A 269 0.83 -1.84 -18.19
N LEU A 270 0.97 -1.17 -19.33
CA LEU A 270 -0.15 -0.86 -20.22
C LEU A 270 -0.75 -2.10 -20.89
N ALA A 271 0.07 -3.15 -21.05
CA ALA A 271 -0.36 -4.41 -21.63
C ALA A 271 -1.23 -5.24 -20.68
N THR A 272 -0.91 -5.29 -19.39
CA THR A 272 -1.53 -6.19 -18.42
C THR A 272 -2.25 -5.49 -17.27
N GLY A 273 -1.96 -4.21 -17.02
CA GLY A 273 -2.43 -3.48 -15.85
C GLY A 273 -1.74 -3.92 -14.55
N LEU A 274 -0.75 -4.80 -14.62
CA LEU A 274 -0.02 -5.26 -13.44
C LEU A 274 0.97 -4.20 -12.96
N LEU A 275 1.15 -4.12 -11.64
CA LEU A 275 2.19 -3.32 -11.04
C LEU A 275 3.56 -3.91 -11.40
N VAL A 276 4.41 -3.13 -12.08
CA VAL A 276 5.78 -3.52 -12.45
C VAL A 276 6.77 -3.03 -11.39
N SER A 277 6.60 -1.83 -10.91
CA SER A 277 7.36 -1.31 -9.77
C SER A 277 6.55 -0.27 -9.01
N SER A 278 6.81 -0.18 -7.72
CA SER A 278 6.30 0.87 -6.83
C SER A 278 7.41 1.32 -5.89
N THR A 279 7.49 2.61 -5.67
CA THR A 279 8.30 3.18 -4.60
C THR A 279 7.39 4.06 -3.76
N GLN A 280 7.28 3.74 -2.49
CA GLN A 280 6.39 4.45 -1.56
C GLN A 280 7.21 5.00 -0.39
N SER A 281 6.90 6.22 0.02
CA SER A 281 7.37 6.79 1.27
C SER A 281 6.23 7.34 2.10
N ASN A 282 6.28 7.15 3.41
CA ASN A 282 5.29 7.75 4.30
C ASN A 282 5.88 8.18 5.64
N THR A 283 5.22 9.14 6.26
CA THR A 283 5.48 9.60 7.61
C THR A 283 4.16 9.67 8.37
N GLN A 284 4.12 9.09 9.55
CA GLN A 284 2.95 9.06 10.41
C GLN A 284 3.30 9.63 11.78
N GLN A 285 2.36 10.33 12.40
CA GLN A 285 2.43 10.83 13.76
C GLN A 285 1.25 10.29 14.55
N MET A 286 1.52 9.77 15.73
CA MET A 286 0.54 9.12 16.59
C MET A 286 0.60 9.73 17.98
N ASP A 287 -0.55 10.06 18.54
CA ASP A 287 -0.73 10.42 19.94
C ASP A 287 -2.06 9.82 20.39
N TYR A 288 -1.98 8.64 20.98
CA TYR A 288 -3.17 7.93 21.42
C TYR A 288 -2.99 7.32 22.80
N GLN A 289 -4.11 7.09 23.46
CA GLN A 289 -4.16 6.41 24.75
C GLN A 289 -5.06 5.20 24.69
N VAL A 290 -4.66 4.18 25.45
CA VAL A 290 -5.45 2.95 25.71
C VAL A 290 -5.73 2.91 27.19
N THR A 291 -6.99 2.83 27.57
CA THR A 291 -7.45 2.77 28.97
C THR A 291 -8.15 1.44 29.21
N SER A 292 -7.75 0.73 30.27
CA SER A 292 -8.48 -0.45 30.75
C SER A 292 -9.74 -0.03 31.53
N THR A 293 -10.90 -0.54 31.12
CA THR A 293 -12.16 -0.23 31.80
C THR A 293 -12.28 -0.90 33.17
N SER A 294 -11.56 -2.00 33.41
CA SER A 294 -11.59 -2.75 34.67
C SER A 294 -10.68 -2.17 35.75
N THR A 295 -9.51 -1.65 35.37
CA THR A 295 -8.52 -1.14 36.31
C THR A 295 -8.37 0.37 36.30
N GLY A 296 -8.89 1.04 35.25
CA GLY A 296 -8.66 2.46 35.01
C GLY A 296 -7.22 2.82 34.63
N SER A 297 -6.36 1.81 34.45
CA SER A 297 -4.97 2.06 34.03
C SER A 297 -4.94 2.57 32.59
N GLU A 298 -4.07 3.56 32.37
CA GLU A 298 -3.92 4.25 31.10
C GLU A 298 -2.48 4.07 30.56
N ILE A 299 -2.38 3.78 29.27
CA ILE A 299 -1.14 3.73 28.52
C ILE A 299 -1.27 4.76 27.40
N ARG A 300 -0.37 5.73 27.35
CA ARG A 300 -0.30 6.73 26.27
C ARG A 300 0.91 6.47 25.40
N HIS A 301 0.71 6.50 24.11
CA HIS A 301 1.73 6.41 23.08
C HIS A 301 1.78 7.70 22.28
N THR A 302 2.98 8.28 22.20
CA THR A 302 3.27 9.38 21.29
C THR A 302 4.43 8.97 20.41
N GLY A 303 4.34 9.16 19.10
CA GLY A 303 5.43 8.72 18.24
C GLY A 303 5.32 9.21 16.81
N LYS A 304 6.43 9.00 16.10
CA LYS A 304 6.56 9.23 14.67
C LYS A 304 7.11 7.97 14.02
N THR A 305 6.45 7.52 12.96
CA THR A 305 6.93 6.43 12.11
C THR A 305 7.22 6.96 10.72
N GLN A 306 8.36 6.55 10.17
CA GLN A 306 8.74 6.80 8.78
C GLN A 306 8.98 5.46 8.11
N SER A 307 8.44 5.25 6.92
CA SER A 307 8.72 4.04 6.15
C SER A 307 8.98 4.36 4.68
N GLN A 308 9.80 3.50 4.09
CA GLN A 308 10.03 3.44 2.65
C GLN A 308 9.82 2.00 2.20
N THR A 309 9.07 1.81 1.13
CA THR A 309 8.80 0.47 0.57
C THR A 309 9.06 0.52 -0.93
N GLN A 310 9.74 -0.48 -1.43
CA GLN A 310 9.93 -0.72 -2.85
C GLN A 310 9.37 -2.10 -3.21
N VAL A 311 8.55 -2.14 -4.24
CA VAL A 311 8.00 -3.37 -4.81
C VAL A 311 8.45 -3.46 -6.26
N THR A 312 8.90 -4.62 -6.70
CA THR A 312 9.35 -4.82 -8.09
C THR A 312 8.89 -6.18 -8.60
N LEU A 313 8.23 -6.19 -9.75
CA LEU A 313 7.94 -7.42 -10.49
C LEU A 313 9.24 -7.95 -11.09
N VAL A 314 9.62 -9.16 -10.70
CA VAL A 314 10.83 -9.83 -11.19
C VAL A 314 10.48 -10.57 -12.48
N PRO A 315 11.20 -10.33 -13.58
CA PRO A 315 10.99 -11.08 -14.82
C PRO A 315 11.06 -12.59 -14.59
N ALA A 316 10.20 -13.34 -15.29
CA ALA A 316 10.32 -14.80 -15.31
C ALA A 316 11.72 -15.18 -15.81
N GLN A 317 12.45 -15.96 -15.02
CA GLN A 317 13.69 -16.55 -15.53
C GLN A 317 13.35 -17.59 -16.59
N PRO A 318 14.03 -17.57 -17.73
CA PRO A 318 13.79 -18.50 -18.82
C PRO A 318 14.09 -19.95 -18.44
#